data_b5ee380d89cec9c61c0b66d0cdb4db15
#
_entry.id   b5ee380d89cec9c61c0b66d0cdb4db15
#
_cell.length_a   1.000
_cell.length_b   1.000
_cell.length_c   1.000
_cell.angle_alpha   90.00
_cell.angle_beta   90.00
_cell.angle_gamma   90.00
#
_symmetry.space_group_name_H-M   'P 1'
#
loop_
_entity.id
_entity.type
_entity.pdbx_description
1 polymer ?
#
loop_
_entity_poly.entity_id
_entity_poly.type
_entity_poly.pdbx_seq_one_letter_code
_entity_poly.pdbx_strand_id
1 'polypeptide(L)'
;MAYIKTLEGKRDENKRVIGLDYLRISLALLIFLFHSHIHVLKCDYGIMNGFIDMGAIAMTGFFLLSGYTLNLTNRKVNDVSDIKKFYIKRLISILPLYYVYALINIAQNILLDGTEALVEELILCPIETLGIQSVFATLFPYSHNGGSWFISCILICYFLYPLLQTLTKGLSDKTRIRIILILGFILLWSPFVQHYFHLQTIYSNPFFRFLEFTIGILVSQMNLRADTNNKLILLLRKPSMCILTVICLIAGVSVAYYIGIPHDYMLYNWVALPCFISLLISLGYINFRPTKFVLYMSNISFSIFLSQLIVVWYGVKYILSYIGCDSNITKILVSAAVCFGFANFLHFCIEKPATKYLKQKFVNK
;
A
#
# COMPACT_ATOMS: atom_id res chain seq x y z
N MET A 1 -32.46 -14.63 -17.76
CA MET A 1 -31.51 -15.78 -17.73
C MET A 1 -30.53 -15.81 -18.90
N ALA A 2 -30.75 -15.18 -20.04
CA ALA A 2 -29.82 -15.17 -21.18
C ALA A 2 -28.61 -14.23 -21.04
N TYR A 3 -28.65 -13.20 -20.18
CA TYR A 3 -27.60 -12.21 -20.01
C TYR A 3 -26.43 -12.67 -19.10
N ILE A 4 -26.62 -13.76 -18.36
CA ILE A 4 -25.57 -14.33 -17.46
C ILE A 4 -24.65 -15.31 -18.20
N LYS A 5 -25.11 -15.93 -19.29
CA LYS A 5 -24.34 -16.92 -20.04
C LYS A 5 -23.25 -16.35 -20.96
N THR A 6 -23.27 -15.05 -21.25
CA THR A 6 -22.27 -14.39 -22.13
C THR A 6 -21.03 -13.89 -21.40
N LEU A 7 -20.92 -14.04 -20.08
CA LEU A 7 -19.77 -13.64 -19.28
C LEU A 7 -18.77 -14.78 -18.99
N GLU A 8 -19.03 -15.98 -19.46
CA GLU A 8 -18.12 -17.15 -19.37
C GLU A 8 -17.01 -17.17 -20.43
N GLY A 9 -16.91 -16.14 -21.26
CA GLY A 9 -15.77 -15.92 -22.14
C GLY A 9 -14.51 -15.70 -21.30
N LYS A 10 -13.46 -16.51 -21.53
CA LYS A 10 -12.11 -16.37 -21.00
C LYS A 10 -11.79 -14.91 -20.72
N ARG A 11 -11.65 -14.53 -19.43
CA ARG A 11 -11.15 -13.19 -19.06
C ARG A 11 -9.84 -12.99 -19.79
N ASP A 12 -9.81 -11.98 -20.65
CA ASP A 12 -8.62 -11.61 -21.40
C ASP A 12 -7.47 -11.40 -20.40
N GLU A 13 -6.45 -12.22 -20.45
CA GLU A 13 -5.41 -12.38 -19.40
C GLU A 13 -4.64 -11.08 -19.13
N ASN A 14 -4.80 -10.07 -19.98
CA ASN A 14 -4.15 -8.77 -19.91
C ASN A 14 -5.08 -7.62 -19.49
N LYS A 15 -6.34 -7.89 -19.14
CA LYS A 15 -7.30 -6.83 -18.83
C LYS A 15 -7.11 -6.28 -17.42
N ARG A 16 -6.83 -4.97 -17.31
CA ARG A 16 -6.76 -4.22 -16.06
C ARG A 16 -8.05 -4.39 -15.25
N VAL A 17 -7.94 -4.71 -13.96
CA VAL A 17 -9.08 -4.91 -13.05
C VAL A 17 -9.37 -3.60 -12.33
N ILE A 18 -10.36 -2.86 -12.83
CA ILE A 18 -10.70 -1.49 -12.36
C ILE A 18 -11.12 -1.47 -10.88
N GLY A 19 -11.76 -2.51 -10.37
CA GLY A 19 -12.08 -2.60 -8.93
C GLY A 19 -10.87 -2.50 -8.03
N LEU A 20 -9.72 -3.05 -8.43
CA LEU A 20 -8.47 -2.93 -7.68
C LEU A 20 -7.85 -1.52 -7.79
N ASP A 21 -8.13 -0.78 -8.87
CA ASP A 21 -7.76 0.62 -8.97
C ASP A 21 -8.54 1.48 -7.98
N TYR A 22 -9.84 1.22 -7.80
CA TYR A 22 -10.64 1.88 -6.75
C TYR A 22 -10.05 1.61 -5.36
N LEU A 23 -9.72 0.35 -5.05
CA LEU A 23 -9.10 0.03 -3.76
C LEU A 23 -7.79 0.78 -3.57
N ARG A 24 -6.91 0.81 -4.58
CA ARG A 24 -5.63 1.53 -4.52
C ARG A 24 -5.81 3.02 -4.25
N ILE A 25 -6.76 3.66 -4.92
CA ILE A 25 -7.08 5.08 -4.71
C ILE A 25 -7.59 5.30 -3.28
N SER A 26 -8.52 4.47 -2.81
CA SER A 26 -9.09 4.59 -1.47
C SER A 26 -8.03 4.43 -0.38
N LEU A 27 -7.09 3.48 -0.54
CA LEU A 27 -5.98 3.30 0.40
C LEU A 27 -5.04 4.53 0.40
N ALA A 28 -4.71 5.09 -0.79
CA ALA A 28 -3.87 6.29 -0.88
C ALA A 28 -4.54 7.52 -0.25
N LEU A 29 -5.86 7.66 -0.42
CA LEU A 29 -6.64 8.72 0.21
C LEU A 29 -6.73 8.53 1.73
N LEU A 30 -6.91 7.29 2.22
CA LEU A 30 -6.93 7.03 3.66
C LEU A 30 -5.59 7.41 4.31
N ILE A 31 -4.46 7.11 3.68
CA ILE A 31 -3.14 7.55 4.16
C ILE A 31 -3.03 9.09 4.14
N PHE A 32 -3.58 9.77 3.13
CA PHE A 32 -3.61 11.23 3.10
C PHE A 32 -4.41 11.80 4.27
N LEU A 33 -5.61 11.28 4.53
CA LEU A 33 -6.45 11.72 5.65
C LEU A 33 -5.74 11.45 6.99
N PHE A 34 -5.15 10.28 7.15
CA PHE A 34 -4.36 9.92 8.33
C PHE A 34 -3.22 10.92 8.58
N HIS A 35 -2.37 11.17 7.59
CA HIS A 35 -1.23 12.07 7.76
C HIS A 35 -1.67 13.53 8.01
N SER A 36 -2.73 14.02 7.36
CA SER A 36 -3.26 15.36 7.62
C SER A 36 -3.87 15.49 9.03
N HIS A 37 -4.34 14.37 9.60
CA HIS A 37 -4.85 14.33 10.97
C HIS A 37 -3.73 14.29 12.03
N ILE A 38 -2.75 13.40 11.86
CA ILE A 38 -1.74 13.15 12.89
C ILE A 38 -0.57 14.14 12.89
N HIS A 39 -0.27 14.76 11.74
CA HIS A 39 0.86 15.68 11.61
C HIS A 39 0.52 17.13 11.98
N VAL A 40 1.34 18.06 11.55
CA VAL A 40 1.42 19.46 11.94
C VAL A 40 0.08 20.21 11.91
N LEU A 41 -0.82 19.85 10.99
CA LEU A 41 -2.08 20.57 10.77
C LEU A 41 -3.19 20.14 11.71
N LYS A 42 -3.14 18.91 12.21
CA LYS A 42 -4.18 18.35 13.10
C LYS A 42 -5.60 18.56 12.54
N CYS A 43 -5.80 18.20 11.25
CA CYS A 43 -7.13 18.32 10.63
C CYS A 43 -8.16 17.50 11.40
N ASP A 44 -9.34 18.07 11.63
CA ASP A 44 -10.43 17.41 12.34
C ASP A 44 -11.47 16.88 11.33
N TYR A 45 -11.81 15.60 11.44
CA TYR A 45 -12.79 14.90 10.60
C TYR A 45 -14.04 14.49 11.38
N GLY A 46 -14.23 15.03 12.59
CA GLY A 46 -15.39 14.78 13.43
C GLY A 46 -15.54 13.31 13.79
N ILE A 47 -16.72 12.75 13.58
CA ILE A 47 -17.02 11.35 13.90
C ILE A 47 -16.09 10.33 13.22
N MET A 48 -15.42 10.73 12.13
CA MET A 48 -14.48 9.87 11.41
C MET A 48 -13.07 9.86 12.00
N ASN A 49 -12.78 10.70 13.01
CA ASN A 49 -11.45 10.78 13.62
C ASN A 49 -10.94 9.42 14.08
N GLY A 50 -11.75 8.61 14.75
CA GLY A 50 -11.35 7.28 15.22
C GLY A 50 -10.94 6.32 14.12
N PHE A 51 -11.60 6.36 12.96
CA PHE A 51 -11.21 5.58 11.79
C PHE A 51 -9.95 6.15 11.13
N ILE A 52 -9.88 7.47 10.98
CA ILE A 52 -8.79 8.16 10.28
C ILE A 52 -7.49 8.08 11.09
N ASP A 53 -7.56 8.18 12.42
CA ASP A 53 -6.41 8.05 13.32
C ASP A 53 -5.76 6.65 13.21
N MET A 54 -6.55 5.63 12.90
CA MET A 54 -6.09 4.28 12.58
C MET A 54 -5.80 4.06 11.09
N GLY A 55 -5.77 5.10 10.28
CA GLY A 55 -5.63 5.03 8.82
C GLY A 55 -4.38 4.32 8.31
N ALA A 56 -3.35 4.20 9.16
CA ALA A 56 -2.14 3.43 8.87
C ALA A 56 -2.42 1.93 8.57
N ILE A 57 -3.60 1.39 8.96
CA ILE A 57 -4.05 0.04 8.53
C ILE A 57 -4.11 -0.09 6.99
N ALA A 58 -4.24 1.02 6.25
CA ALA A 58 -4.19 1.00 4.80
C ALA A 58 -2.92 0.35 4.24
N MET A 59 -1.82 0.34 5.02
CA MET A 59 -0.58 -0.32 4.60
C MET A 59 -0.76 -1.83 4.49
N THR A 60 -1.51 -2.48 5.39
CA THR A 60 -1.93 -3.89 5.25
C THR A 60 -2.69 -4.09 3.93
N GLY A 61 -3.63 -3.19 3.60
CA GLY A 61 -4.33 -3.18 2.31
C GLY A 61 -3.39 -3.06 1.12
N PHE A 62 -2.35 -2.21 1.18
CA PHE A 62 -1.38 -2.04 0.09
C PHE A 62 -0.51 -3.26 -0.13
N PHE A 63 -0.02 -3.95 0.92
CA PHE A 63 0.78 -5.17 0.76
C PHE A 63 -0.06 -6.32 0.19
N LEU A 64 -1.26 -6.52 0.71
CA LEU A 64 -2.23 -7.47 0.16
C LEU A 64 -2.55 -7.20 -1.32
N LEU A 65 -2.87 -5.93 -1.66
CA LEU A 65 -3.16 -5.49 -3.02
C LEU A 65 -1.95 -5.66 -3.95
N SER A 66 -0.74 -5.40 -3.45
CA SER A 66 0.49 -5.55 -4.23
C SER A 66 0.74 -7.02 -4.59
N GLY A 67 0.63 -7.95 -3.64
CA GLY A 67 0.72 -9.38 -3.89
C GLY A 67 -0.35 -9.86 -4.88
N TYR A 68 -1.59 -9.43 -4.68
CA TYR A 68 -2.72 -9.77 -5.55
C TYR A 68 -2.49 -9.31 -6.99
N THR A 69 -2.20 -8.02 -7.20
CA THR A 69 -2.02 -7.43 -8.52
C THR A 69 -0.78 -7.95 -9.23
N LEU A 70 0.28 -8.22 -8.48
CA LEU A 70 1.51 -8.77 -9.03
C LEU A 70 1.28 -10.17 -9.61
N ASN A 71 0.56 -11.03 -8.90
CA ASN A 71 0.19 -12.36 -9.38
C ASN A 71 -0.73 -12.30 -10.61
N LEU A 72 -1.62 -11.29 -10.72
CA LEU A 72 -2.44 -11.09 -11.91
C LEU A 72 -1.62 -10.77 -13.16
N THR A 73 -0.60 -9.92 -13.02
CA THR A 73 0.16 -9.35 -14.15
C THR A 73 1.40 -10.15 -14.53
N ASN A 74 1.94 -10.97 -13.63
CA ASN A 74 3.20 -11.70 -13.83
C ASN A 74 3.02 -13.20 -13.52
N ARG A 75 2.06 -13.84 -14.19
CA ARG A 75 1.72 -15.26 -13.98
C ARG A 75 2.78 -16.25 -14.46
N LYS A 76 3.69 -15.81 -15.32
CA LYS A 76 4.71 -16.67 -15.95
C LYS A 76 6.08 -16.06 -15.73
N VAL A 77 6.66 -16.30 -14.57
CA VAL A 77 8.07 -16.03 -14.30
C VAL A 77 8.74 -17.42 -14.17
N ASN A 78 9.00 -18.05 -15.32
CA ASN A 78 9.39 -19.46 -15.33
C ASN A 78 10.89 -19.69 -15.58
N ASP A 79 11.57 -18.77 -16.23
CA ASP A 79 12.99 -18.89 -16.54
C ASP A 79 13.82 -17.70 -16.03
N VAL A 80 15.14 -17.82 -16.09
CA VAL A 80 16.08 -16.79 -15.62
C VAL A 80 15.91 -15.46 -16.37
N SER A 81 15.55 -15.51 -17.66
CA SER A 81 15.31 -14.32 -18.48
C SER A 81 14.07 -13.57 -18.00
N ASP A 82 12.99 -14.29 -17.71
CA ASP A 82 11.75 -13.73 -17.16
C ASP A 82 11.98 -13.12 -15.78
N ILE A 83 12.75 -13.80 -14.91
CA ILE A 83 13.12 -13.31 -13.57
C ILE A 83 13.91 -11.99 -13.70
N LYS A 84 14.92 -11.94 -14.57
CA LYS A 84 15.71 -10.74 -14.81
C LYS A 84 14.85 -9.58 -15.30
N LYS A 85 14.00 -9.81 -16.32
CA LYS A 85 13.06 -8.79 -16.84
C LYS A 85 12.07 -8.33 -15.79
N PHE A 86 11.60 -9.26 -14.95
CA PHE A 86 10.72 -8.93 -13.83
C PHE A 86 11.39 -7.97 -12.86
N TYR A 87 12.58 -8.27 -12.35
CA TYR A 87 13.30 -7.40 -11.43
C TYR A 87 13.57 -6.03 -12.04
N ILE A 88 14.08 -5.97 -13.26
CA ILE A 88 14.35 -4.71 -13.95
C ILE A 88 13.07 -3.85 -14.02
N LYS A 89 11.92 -4.43 -14.41
CA LYS A 89 10.65 -3.70 -14.48
C LYS A 89 10.21 -3.18 -13.11
N ARG A 90 10.41 -3.95 -12.01
CA ARG A 90 10.03 -3.52 -10.65
C ARG A 90 10.93 -2.41 -10.14
N LEU A 91 12.23 -2.54 -10.30
CA LEU A 91 13.19 -1.50 -9.93
C LEU A 91 12.92 -0.19 -10.69
N ILE A 92 12.72 -0.25 -12.00
CA ILE A 92 12.39 0.94 -12.83
C ILE A 92 11.09 1.62 -12.36
N SER A 93 10.13 0.88 -11.83
CA SER A 93 8.85 1.46 -11.39
C SER A 93 8.90 2.11 -10.00
N ILE A 94 9.94 1.84 -9.20
CA ILE A 94 10.02 2.31 -7.81
C ILE A 94 11.21 3.25 -7.60
N LEU A 95 12.41 2.84 -8.02
CA LEU A 95 13.65 3.51 -7.66
C LEU A 95 13.75 4.98 -8.09
N PRO A 96 13.28 5.41 -9.28
CA PRO A 96 13.39 6.82 -9.65
C PRO A 96 12.71 7.76 -8.66
N LEU A 97 11.48 7.44 -8.26
CA LEU A 97 10.77 8.23 -7.25
C LEU A 97 11.36 8.05 -5.85
N TYR A 98 11.78 6.84 -5.51
CA TYR A 98 12.40 6.56 -4.22
C TYR A 98 13.65 7.42 -3.97
N TYR A 99 14.56 7.51 -4.94
CA TYR A 99 15.76 8.32 -4.77
C TYR A 99 15.47 9.82 -4.72
N VAL A 100 14.51 10.30 -5.52
CA VAL A 100 14.09 11.72 -5.42
C VAL A 100 13.47 11.99 -4.04
N TYR A 101 12.63 11.07 -3.56
CA TYR A 101 12.03 11.16 -2.23
C TYR A 101 13.12 11.18 -1.14
N ALA A 102 14.11 10.27 -1.21
CA ALA A 102 15.22 10.23 -0.26
C ALA A 102 16.01 11.54 -0.25
N LEU A 103 16.35 12.10 -1.42
CA LEU A 103 17.05 13.39 -1.51
C LEU A 103 16.25 14.54 -0.88
N ILE A 104 14.93 14.56 -1.06
CA ILE A 104 14.07 15.58 -0.44
C ILE A 104 14.06 15.42 1.09
N ASN A 105 14.00 14.19 1.60
CA ASN A 105 14.04 13.93 3.04
C ASN A 105 15.39 14.28 3.66
N ILE A 106 16.49 13.96 3.00
CA ILE A 106 17.83 14.38 3.43
C ILE A 106 17.87 15.91 3.58
N ALA A 107 17.44 16.64 2.55
CA ALA A 107 17.36 18.08 2.60
C ALA A 107 16.46 18.60 3.74
N GLN A 108 15.33 17.93 3.95
CA GLN A 108 14.39 18.24 5.05
C GLN A 108 15.05 18.06 6.42
N ASN A 109 15.70 16.91 6.67
CA ASN A 109 16.31 16.61 7.95
C ASN A 109 17.47 17.57 8.26
N ILE A 110 18.30 17.90 7.26
CA ILE A 110 19.36 18.89 7.42
C ILE A 110 18.80 20.29 7.74
N LEU A 111 17.67 20.66 7.13
CA LEU A 111 17.02 21.95 7.39
C LEU A 111 16.40 22.03 8.80
N LEU A 112 15.91 20.90 9.33
CA LEU A 112 15.25 20.83 10.63
C LEU A 112 16.25 20.61 11.79
N ASP A 113 17.21 19.71 11.61
CA ASP A 113 18.07 19.18 12.66
C ASP A 113 19.57 19.53 12.47
N GLY A 114 19.90 20.24 11.38
CA GLY A 114 21.24 20.78 11.14
C GLY A 114 22.31 19.73 10.78
N THR A 115 23.54 19.98 11.23
CA THR A 115 24.69 19.16 10.85
C THR A 115 24.71 17.76 11.48
N GLU A 116 24.03 17.57 12.61
CA GLU A 116 23.91 16.24 13.22
C GLU A 116 23.13 15.28 12.31
N ALA A 117 22.04 15.76 11.72
CA ALA A 117 21.29 15.00 10.72
C ALA A 117 22.15 14.61 9.51
N LEU A 118 23.06 15.47 9.05
CA LEU A 118 23.95 15.15 7.94
C LEU A 118 24.88 13.98 8.26
N VAL A 119 25.37 13.87 9.49
CA VAL A 119 26.22 12.74 9.92
C VAL A 119 25.42 11.45 9.96
N GLU A 120 24.20 11.47 10.53
CA GLU A 120 23.32 10.32 10.54
C GLU A 120 22.98 9.86 9.12
N GLU A 121 22.67 10.80 8.22
CA GLU A 121 22.41 10.56 6.83
C GLU A 121 23.57 9.86 6.10
N LEU A 122 24.79 10.30 6.33
CA LEU A 122 25.98 9.67 5.74
C LEU A 122 26.17 8.23 6.23
N ILE A 123 25.86 7.94 7.49
CA ILE A 123 25.91 6.59 8.06
C ILE A 123 24.83 5.69 7.46
N LEU A 124 23.62 6.21 7.29
CA LEU A 124 22.47 5.45 6.79
C LEU A 124 22.44 5.30 5.25
N CYS A 125 23.12 6.19 4.53
CA CYS A 125 23.14 6.26 3.07
C CYS A 125 23.38 4.91 2.37
N PRO A 126 24.32 4.03 2.77
CA PRO A 126 24.51 2.73 2.13
C PRO A 126 23.28 1.82 2.25
N ILE A 127 22.67 1.80 3.43
CA ILE A 127 21.51 0.96 3.74
C ILE A 127 20.28 1.44 2.97
N GLU A 128 20.06 2.75 2.93
CA GLU A 128 18.92 3.36 2.26
C GLU A 128 19.08 3.38 0.74
N THR A 129 20.31 3.53 0.22
CA THR A 129 20.57 3.37 -1.21
C THR A 129 20.20 1.98 -1.71
N LEU A 130 20.42 0.95 -0.89
CA LEU A 130 19.99 -0.42 -1.19
C LEU A 130 18.49 -0.67 -0.94
N GLY A 131 17.80 0.24 -0.25
CA GLY A 131 16.39 0.09 0.10
C GLY A 131 16.12 -1.03 1.09
N ILE A 132 17.02 -1.28 2.05
CA ILE A 132 16.92 -2.38 3.02
C ILE A 132 16.80 -1.89 4.48
N GLN A 133 16.54 -0.60 4.69
CA GLN A 133 16.47 0.00 6.04
C GLN A 133 15.44 -0.67 6.96
N SER A 134 14.33 -1.20 6.44
CA SER A 134 13.31 -1.88 7.24
C SER A 134 13.73 -3.24 7.81
N VAL A 135 14.84 -3.81 7.32
CA VAL A 135 15.40 -5.03 7.90
C VAL A 135 15.94 -4.76 9.31
N PHE A 136 16.35 -3.52 9.56
CA PHE A 136 16.91 -3.07 10.82
C PHE A 136 15.85 -2.28 11.59
N ALA A 137 15.10 -2.96 12.46
CA ALA A 137 14.00 -2.35 13.22
C ALA A 137 14.46 -1.12 14.04
N THR A 138 15.71 -1.13 14.53
CA THR A 138 16.33 -0.02 15.25
C THR A 138 16.48 1.26 14.42
N LEU A 139 16.50 1.16 13.10
CA LEU A 139 16.63 2.30 12.22
C LEU A 139 15.29 2.98 11.90
N PHE A 140 14.16 2.42 12.31
CA PHE A 140 12.85 2.99 12.02
C PHE A 140 12.68 4.43 12.52
N PRO A 141 13.12 4.80 13.74
CA PRO A 141 13.07 6.19 14.22
C PRO A 141 14.07 7.13 13.53
N TYR A 142 15.17 6.59 13.04
CA TYR A 142 16.29 7.34 12.44
C TYR A 142 16.30 7.30 10.92
N SER A 143 15.55 6.39 10.31
CA SER A 143 15.49 6.32 8.85
C SER A 143 14.97 7.64 8.29
N HIS A 144 15.63 8.14 7.26
CA HIS A 144 15.43 9.43 6.60
C HIS A 144 13.97 9.77 6.36
N ASN A 145 13.08 8.83 6.46
CA ASN A 145 11.74 9.10 6.10
C ASN A 145 10.82 8.06 6.73
N GLY A 146 9.92 8.52 7.53
CA GLY A 146 8.90 7.67 8.11
C GLY A 146 8.08 6.87 7.07
N GLY A 147 8.15 7.23 5.79
CA GLY A 147 7.44 6.55 4.69
C GLY A 147 8.28 5.57 3.86
N SER A 148 9.62 5.68 3.87
CA SER A 148 10.48 4.83 3.02
C SER A 148 10.54 3.37 3.48
N TRP A 149 10.21 3.09 4.72
CA TRP A 149 10.09 1.72 5.21
C TRP A 149 9.17 0.87 4.32
N PHE A 150 8.08 1.45 3.79
CA PHE A 150 7.19 0.78 2.86
C PHE A 150 7.91 0.33 1.59
N ILE A 151 8.76 1.20 1.03
CA ILE A 151 9.53 0.90 -0.18
C ILE A 151 10.52 -0.23 0.09
N SER A 152 11.21 -0.18 1.23
CA SER A 152 12.11 -1.25 1.65
C SER A 152 11.37 -2.60 1.77
N CYS A 153 10.26 -2.64 2.46
CA CYS A 153 9.45 -3.85 2.59
C CYS A 153 8.95 -4.38 1.23
N ILE A 154 8.46 -3.50 0.35
CA ILE A 154 7.93 -3.95 -0.95
C ILE A 154 9.01 -4.44 -1.90
N LEU A 155 10.23 -3.86 -1.85
CA LEU A 155 11.37 -4.35 -2.60
C LEU A 155 11.75 -5.78 -2.18
N ILE A 156 11.76 -6.06 -0.88
CA ILE A 156 11.99 -7.42 -0.34
C ILE A 156 10.89 -8.38 -0.81
N CYS A 157 9.62 -7.96 -0.75
CA CYS A 157 8.51 -8.75 -1.27
C CYS A 157 8.68 -9.07 -2.77
N TYR A 158 9.12 -8.10 -3.57
CA TYR A 158 9.35 -8.31 -4.99
C TYR A 158 10.57 -9.19 -5.24
N PHE A 159 11.61 -9.09 -4.44
CA PHE A 159 12.77 -9.97 -4.54
C PHE A 159 12.38 -11.44 -4.31
N LEU A 160 11.51 -11.69 -3.33
CA LEU A 160 11.05 -13.04 -2.97
C LEU A 160 9.88 -13.55 -3.86
N TYR A 161 9.28 -12.68 -4.68
CA TYR A 161 8.09 -13.03 -5.48
C TYR A 161 8.27 -14.23 -6.42
N PRO A 162 9.37 -14.36 -7.20
CA PRO A 162 9.54 -15.53 -8.09
C PRO A 162 9.55 -16.86 -7.32
N LEU A 163 10.18 -16.89 -6.16
CA LEU A 163 10.18 -18.05 -5.27
C LEU A 163 8.76 -18.36 -4.79
N LEU A 164 8.03 -17.34 -4.29
CA LEU A 164 6.64 -17.50 -3.84
C LEU A 164 5.74 -18.04 -4.97
N GLN A 165 5.90 -17.50 -6.17
CA GLN A 165 5.12 -17.94 -7.32
C GLN A 165 5.35 -19.42 -7.60
N THR A 166 6.60 -19.88 -7.56
CA THR A 166 6.95 -21.30 -7.75
C THR A 166 6.35 -22.18 -6.66
N LEU A 167 6.48 -21.77 -5.39
CA LEU A 167 5.97 -22.53 -4.23
C LEU A 167 4.43 -22.63 -4.20
N THR A 168 3.74 -21.62 -4.71
CA THR A 168 2.27 -21.53 -4.60
C THR A 168 1.50 -22.00 -5.84
N LYS A 169 2.18 -22.14 -6.98
CA LYS A 169 1.57 -22.41 -8.30
C LYS A 169 0.71 -23.68 -8.36
N GLY A 170 1.16 -24.76 -7.75
CA GLY A 170 0.50 -26.10 -7.81
C GLY A 170 -0.49 -26.37 -6.67
N LEU A 171 -0.66 -25.44 -5.72
CA LEU A 171 -1.44 -25.70 -4.53
C LEU A 171 -2.94 -25.82 -4.81
N SER A 172 -3.62 -26.69 -4.06
CA SER A 172 -5.08 -26.76 -4.06
C SER A 172 -5.69 -25.57 -3.32
N ASP A 173 -6.94 -25.21 -3.62
CA ASP A 173 -7.60 -24.12 -2.92
C ASP A 173 -7.76 -24.41 -1.42
N LYS A 174 -7.95 -25.68 -1.03
CA LYS A 174 -7.96 -26.08 0.39
C LYS A 174 -6.63 -25.78 1.06
N THR A 175 -5.51 -26.07 0.40
CA THR A 175 -4.15 -25.79 0.91
C THR A 175 -3.92 -24.29 1.00
N ARG A 176 -4.33 -23.51 -0.03
CA ARG A 176 -4.23 -22.03 -0.01
C ARG A 176 -4.98 -21.43 1.17
N ILE A 177 -6.22 -21.88 1.41
CA ILE A 177 -7.03 -21.43 2.54
C ILE A 177 -6.31 -21.73 3.87
N ARG A 178 -5.78 -22.95 4.03
CA ARG A 178 -5.02 -23.31 5.25
C ARG A 178 -3.82 -22.39 5.46
N ILE A 179 -3.05 -22.13 4.41
CA ILE A 179 -1.90 -21.21 4.49
C ILE A 179 -2.38 -19.80 4.84
N ILE A 180 -3.43 -19.28 4.21
CA ILE A 180 -3.99 -17.95 4.53
C ILE A 180 -4.39 -17.88 6.01
N LEU A 181 -5.02 -18.92 6.55
CA LEU A 181 -5.42 -18.97 7.96
C LEU A 181 -4.20 -18.99 8.89
N ILE A 182 -3.15 -19.76 8.57
CA ILE A 182 -1.90 -19.79 9.35
C ILE A 182 -1.21 -18.43 9.32
N LEU A 183 -1.04 -17.84 8.13
CA LEU A 183 -0.40 -16.53 8.00
C LEU A 183 -1.24 -15.44 8.68
N GLY A 184 -2.57 -15.49 8.53
CA GLY A 184 -3.50 -14.60 9.23
C GLY A 184 -3.39 -14.74 10.74
N PHE A 185 -3.33 -15.96 11.26
CA PHE A 185 -3.12 -16.20 12.68
C PHE A 185 -1.81 -15.55 13.18
N ILE A 186 -0.70 -15.76 12.47
CA ILE A 186 0.58 -15.14 12.83
C ILE A 186 0.46 -13.60 12.86
N LEU A 187 -0.17 -13.00 11.83
CA LEU A 187 -0.37 -11.55 11.75
C LEU A 187 -1.24 -11.02 12.89
N LEU A 188 -2.34 -11.69 13.20
CA LEU A 188 -3.27 -11.25 14.25
C LEU A 188 -2.69 -11.39 15.66
N TRP A 189 -1.82 -12.36 15.88
CA TRP A 189 -1.18 -12.56 17.19
C TRP A 189 0.13 -11.78 17.35
N SER A 190 0.71 -11.27 16.28
CA SER A 190 1.99 -10.56 16.31
C SER A 190 2.03 -9.35 17.26
N PRO A 191 0.97 -8.53 17.46
CA PRO A 191 1.00 -7.42 18.42
C PRO A 191 1.16 -7.92 19.87
N PHE A 192 0.55 -9.05 20.21
CA PHE A 192 0.69 -9.64 21.54
C PHE A 192 2.11 -10.17 21.78
N VAL A 193 2.70 -10.78 20.75
CA VAL A 193 4.10 -11.24 20.79
C VAL A 193 5.04 -10.04 20.92
N GLN A 194 4.80 -8.97 20.17
CA GLN A 194 5.56 -7.71 20.28
C GLN A 194 5.52 -7.17 21.71
N HIS A 195 4.33 -7.07 22.28
CA HIS A 195 4.15 -6.55 23.63
C HIS A 195 4.84 -7.43 24.69
N TYR A 196 4.63 -8.75 24.62
CA TYR A 196 5.17 -9.70 25.59
C TYR A 196 6.71 -9.77 25.58
N PHE A 197 7.33 -9.77 24.40
CA PHE A 197 8.78 -9.85 24.23
C PHE A 197 9.47 -8.49 24.12
N HIS A 198 8.74 -7.38 24.29
CA HIS A 198 9.25 -6.02 24.15
C HIS A 198 10.00 -5.79 22.81
N LEU A 199 9.48 -6.42 21.74
CA LEU A 199 10.08 -6.26 20.43
C LEU A 199 9.89 -4.82 19.94
N GLN A 200 10.82 -4.36 19.13
CA GLN A 200 10.65 -3.13 18.40
C GLN A 200 9.49 -3.26 17.40
N THR A 201 9.08 -2.16 16.78
CA THR A 201 7.88 -2.16 15.92
C THR A 201 7.85 -3.29 14.91
N ILE A 202 6.73 -4.03 14.89
CA ILE A 202 6.42 -5.02 13.84
C ILE A 202 5.74 -4.37 12.64
N TYR A 203 5.22 -3.16 12.80
CA TYR A 203 4.48 -2.43 11.77
C TYR A 203 5.29 -2.17 10.50
N SER A 204 6.57 -1.81 10.63
CA SER A 204 7.49 -1.59 9.50
C SER A 204 8.41 -2.78 9.21
N ASN A 205 8.17 -3.92 9.86
CA ASN A 205 9.03 -5.08 9.71
C ASN A 205 8.70 -5.85 8.41
N PRO A 206 9.69 -6.10 7.53
CA PRO A 206 9.45 -6.72 6.22
C PRO A 206 8.92 -8.15 6.31
N PHE A 207 9.19 -8.90 7.39
CA PHE A 207 8.65 -10.25 7.57
C PHE A 207 7.11 -10.21 7.64
N PHE A 208 6.52 -9.37 8.49
CA PHE A 208 5.06 -9.31 8.61
C PHE A 208 4.41 -8.76 7.34
N ARG A 209 5.02 -7.78 6.70
CA ARG A 209 4.57 -7.24 5.40
C ARG A 209 4.65 -8.28 4.28
N PHE A 210 5.65 -9.15 4.32
CA PHE A 210 5.76 -10.28 3.41
C PHE A 210 4.64 -11.32 3.59
N LEU A 211 4.18 -11.56 4.82
CA LEU A 211 3.03 -12.44 5.07
C LEU A 211 1.75 -11.86 4.43
N GLU A 212 1.49 -10.57 4.62
CA GLU A 212 0.35 -9.88 3.98
C GLU A 212 0.43 -9.96 2.44
N PHE A 213 1.60 -9.69 1.88
CA PHE A 213 1.84 -9.80 0.44
C PHE A 213 1.59 -11.23 -0.08
N THR A 214 2.03 -12.24 0.68
CA THR A 214 1.81 -13.66 0.35
C THR A 214 0.32 -14.02 0.39
N ILE A 215 -0.42 -13.57 1.37
CA ILE A 215 -1.89 -13.72 1.42
C ILE A 215 -2.52 -13.12 0.15
N GLY A 216 -2.09 -11.93 -0.27
CA GLY A 216 -2.55 -11.30 -1.50
C GLY A 216 -2.36 -12.17 -2.75
N ILE A 217 -1.20 -12.81 -2.89
CA ILE A 217 -0.91 -13.78 -3.98
C ILE A 217 -1.89 -14.95 -3.92
N LEU A 218 -2.04 -15.58 -2.76
CA LEU A 218 -2.89 -16.77 -2.59
C LEU A 218 -4.35 -16.45 -2.89
N VAL A 219 -4.87 -15.32 -2.41
CA VAL A 219 -6.22 -14.82 -2.70
C VAL A 219 -6.42 -14.60 -4.21
N SER A 220 -5.42 -13.99 -4.89
CA SER A 220 -5.45 -13.80 -6.33
C SER A 220 -5.55 -15.13 -7.08
N GLN A 221 -4.79 -16.14 -6.69
CA GLN A 221 -4.79 -17.46 -7.31
C GLN A 221 -6.13 -18.20 -7.15
N MET A 222 -6.81 -18.00 -6.02
CA MET A 222 -8.15 -18.56 -5.77
C MET A 222 -9.24 -17.81 -6.52
N ASN A 223 -9.16 -16.49 -6.58
CA ASN A 223 -10.19 -15.63 -7.19
C ASN A 223 -10.16 -15.69 -8.74
N LEU A 224 -9.06 -16.11 -9.33
CA LEU A 224 -8.91 -16.25 -10.78
C LEU A 224 -9.62 -17.49 -11.35
N ARG A 225 -10.00 -18.47 -10.52
CA ARG A 225 -10.66 -19.67 -10.98
C ARG A 225 -12.13 -19.39 -11.21
N ALA A 226 -12.59 -19.47 -12.47
CA ALA A 226 -14.00 -19.29 -12.83
C ALA A 226 -14.89 -20.34 -12.14
N ASP A 227 -14.38 -21.54 -11.97
CA ASP A 227 -15.09 -22.75 -11.57
C ASP A 227 -15.01 -23.02 -10.05
N THR A 228 -14.74 -21.99 -9.24
CA THR A 228 -14.70 -22.22 -7.79
C THR A 228 -16.07 -22.61 -7.26
N ASN A 229 -16.16 -23.79 -6.64
CA ASN A 229 -17.34 -24.26 -5.92
C ASN A 229 -17.35 -23.81 -4.45
N ASN A 230 -16.39 -22.98 -4.05
CA ASN A 230 -16.31 -22.48 -2.68
C ASN A 230 -17.41 -21.43 -2.43
N LYS A 231 -18.42 -21.83 -1.63
CA LYS A 231 -19.60 -21.00 -1.31
C LYS A 231 -19.21 -19.64 -0.70
N LEU A 232 -18.15 -19.60 0.13
CA LEU A 232 -17.67 -18.36 0.75
C LEU A 232 -17.12 -17.40 -0.32
N ILE A 233 -16.27 -17.88 -1.23
CA ILE A 233 -15.73 -17.05 -2.31
C ILE A 233 -16.88 -16.52 -3.20
N LEU A 234 -17.85 -17.38 -3.54
CA LEU A 234 -19.01 -16.96 -4.34
C LEU A 234 -19.85 -15.89 -3.61
N LEU A 235 -20.01 -16.01 -2.29
CA LEU A 235 -20.70 -15.01 -1.49
C LEU A 235 -19.91 -13.67 -1.51
N LEU A 236 -18.61 -13.70 -1.25
CA LEU A 236 -17.76 -12.52 -1.20
C LEU A 236 -17.64 -11.79 -2.55
N ARG A 237 -17.90 -12.47 -3.68
CA ARG A 237 -17.95 -11.84 -5.01
C ARG A 237 -19.17 -10.95 -5.25
N LYS A 238 -20.19 -10.99 -4.38
CA LYS A 238 -21.40 -10.17 -4.55
C LYS A 238 -21.13 -8.70 -4.25
N PRO A 239 -21.68 -7.75 -5.04
CA PRO A 239 -21.53 -6.32 -4.77
C PRO A 239 -22.03 -5.88 -3.38
N SER A 240 -23.10 -6.52 -2.89
CA SER A 240 -23.64 -6.26 -1.54
C SER A 240 -22.62 -6.57 -0.44
N MET A 241 -21.82 -7.63 -0.62
CA MET A 241 -20.75 -7.98 0.31
C MET A 241 -19.58 -6.97 0.29
N CYS A 242 -19.30 -6.38 -0.88
CA CYS A 242 -18.32 -5.30 -0.96
C CYS A 242 -18.76 -4.10 -0.11
N ILE A 243 -20.02 -3.66 -0.25
CA ILE A 243 -20.57 -2.54 0.54
C ILE A 243 -20.58 -2.89 2.03
N LEU A 244 -21.07 -4.06 2.39
CA LEU A 244 -21.09 -4.53 3.77
C LEU A 244 -19.67 -4.55 4.38
N THR A 245 -18.68 -5.03 3.63
CA THR A 245 -17.29 -5.07 4.09
C THR A 245 -16.71 -3.69 4.33
N VAL A 246 -17.02 -2.69 3.48
CA VAL A 246 -16.60 -1.30 3.72
C VAL A 246 -17.23 -0.75 5.00
N ILE A 247 -18.53 -0.99 5.21
CA ILE A 247 -19.22 -0.57 6.43
C ILE A 247 -18.59 -1.26 7.65
N CYS A 248 -18.36 -2.57 7.59
CA CYS A 248 -17.72 -3.32 8.69
C CYS A 248 -16.30 -2.82 8.98
N LEU A 249 -15.51 -2.46 7.96
CA LEU A 249 -14.18 -1.92 8.16
C LEU A 249 -14.23 -0.57 8.91
N ILE A 250 -15.03 0.37 8.41
CA ILE A 250 -15.14 1.70 9.01
C ILE A 250 -15.71 1.61 10.42
N ALA A 251 -16.86 0.96 10.58
CA ALA A 251 -17.53 0.84 11.87
C ALA A 251 -16.70 0.04 12.87
N GLY A 252 -16.14 -1.11 12.46
CA GLY A 252 -15.35 -1.96 13.35
C GLY A 252 -14.09 -1.29 13.87
N VAL A 253 -13.35 -0.57 13.00
CA VAL A 253 -12.16 0.19 13.41
C VAL A 253 -12.55 1.37 14.31
N SER A 254 -13.61 2.12 13.96
CA SER A 254 -14.09 3.23 14.78
C SER A 254 -14.55 2.76 16.16
N VAL A 255 -15.35 1.69 16.23
CA VAL A 255 -15.80 1.11 17.49
C VAL A 255 -14.61 0.67 18.34
N ALA A 256 -13.66 -0.08 17.75
CA ALA A 256 -12.46 -0.52 18.45
C ALA A 256 -11.66 0.66 19.05
N TYR A 257 -11.54 1.76 18.28
CA TYR A 257 -10.89 2.98 18.74
C TYR A 257 -11.64 3.61 19.95
N TYR A 258 -12.95 3.83 19.83
CA TYR A 258 -13.72 4.52 20.86
C TYR A 258 -13.96 3.70 22.13
N ILE A 259 -13.89 2.37 22.08
CA ILE A 259 -13.90 1.51 23.28
C ILE A 259 -12.52 1.40 23.95
N GLY A 260 -11.49 2.08 23.43
CA GLY A 260 -10.18 2.18 24.05
C GLY A 260 -9.22 1.04 23.74
N ILE A 261 -9.36 0.36 22.59
CA ILE A 261 -8.32 -0.58 22.12
C ILE A 261 -7.01 0.22 21.95
N PRO A 262 -5.86 -0.31 22.42
CA PRO A 262 -4.57 0.37 22.30
C PRO A 262 -4.26 0.85 20.89
N HIS A 263 -3.60 1.99 20.78
CA HIS A 263 -3.23 2.64 19.53
C HIS A 263 -2.06 1.91 18.85
N ASP A 264 -2.31 0.69 18.40
CA ASP A 264 -1.39 -0.17 17.65
C ASP A 264 -2.05 -0.61 16.33
N TYR A 265 -1.55 -0.11 15.21
CA TYR A 265 -2.12 -0.38 13.88
C TYR A 265 -2.18 -1.88 13.54
N MET A 266 -1.23 -2.69 14.06
CA MET A 266 -1.25 -4.13 13.83
C MET A 266 -2.35 -4.84 14.63
N LEU A 267 -2.74 -4.30 15.79
CA LEU A 267 -3.85 -4.82 16.57
C LEU A 267 -5.19 -4.63 15.85
N TYR A 268 -5.36 -3.51 15.16
CA TYR A 268 -6.55 -3.25 14.34
C TYR A 268 -6.69 -4.16 13.11
N ASN A 269 -5.65 -4.94 12.78
CA ASN A 269 -5.73 -5.99 11.76
C ASN A 269 -6.74 -7.10 12.09
N TRP A 270 -7.19 -7.25 13.34
CA TRP A 270 -8.33 -8.13 13.66
C TRP A 270 -9.60 -7.77 12.87
N VAL A 271 -9.78 -6.49 12.54
CA VAL A 271 -10.86 -6.01 11.67
C VAL A 271 -10.36 -5.80 10.24
N ALA A 272 -9.23 -5.14 10.07
CA ALA A 272 -8.75 -4.67 8.78
C ALA A 272 -8.34 -5.82 7.84
N LEU A 273 -7.62 -6.83 8.34
CA LEU A 273 -7.11 -7.93 7.51
C LEU A 273 -8.25 -8.74 6.83
N PRO A 274 -9.27 -9.26 7.55
CA PRO A 274 -10.37 -9.98 6.91
C PRO A 274 -11.19 -9.08 5.98
N CYS A 275 -11.37 -7.79 6.32
CA CYS A 275 -12.05 -6.85 5.45
C CYS A 275 -11.27 -6.59 4.16
N PHE A 276 -9.96 -6.39 4.20
CA PHE A 276 -9.17 -6.20 2.98
C PHE A 276 -9.11 -7.47 2.12
N ILE A 277 -9.04 -8.66 2.71
CA ILE A 277 -9.14 -9.92 1.97
C ILE A 277 -10.50 -10.01 1.25
N SER A 278 -11.59 -9.69 1.94
CA SER A 278 -12.93 -9.66 1.36
C SER A 278 -13.03 -8.65 0.22
N LEU A 279 -12.52 -7.42 0.40
CA LEU A 279 -12.49 -6.39 -0.64
C LEU A 279 -11.68 -6.81 -1.86
N LEU A 280 -10.53 -7.47 -1.69
CA LEU A 280 -9.75 -8.00 -2.80
C LEU A 280 -10.53 -9.04 -3.62
N ILE A 281 -11.27 -9.92 -2.95
CA ILE A 281 -12.10 -10.94 -3.61
C ILE A 281 -13.24 -10.26 -4.37
N SER A 282 -13.97 -9.34 -3.73
CA SER A 282 -15.11 -8.63 -4.32
C SER A 282 -14.68 -7.75 -5.50
N LEU A 283 -13.77 -6.80 -5.25
CA LEU A 283 -13.31 -5.83 -6.24
C LEU A 283 -12.46 -6.46 -7.34
N GLY A 284 -11.77 -7.55 -7.02
CA GLY A 284 -11.08 -8.38 -8.00
C GLY A 284 -12.02 -9.09 -8.97
N TYR A 285 -13.28 -9.30 -8.61
CA TYR A 285 -14.27 -10.01 -9.42
C TYR A 285 -15.28 -9.08 -10.11
N ILE A 286 -15.72 -8.02 -9.43
CA ILE A 286 -16.72 -7.07 -9.97
C ILE A 286 -16.15 -6.35 -11.19
N ASN A 287 -16.91 -6.31 -12.27
CA ASN A 287 -16.51 -5.63 -13.51
C ASN A 287 -16.97 -4.17 -13.50
N PHE A 288 -16.06 -3.27 -13.16
CA PHE A 288 -16.29 -1.83 -13.25
C PHE A 288 -15.91 -1.28 -14.61
N ARG A 289 -16.65 -0.25 -15.08
CA ARG A 289 -16.26 0.47 -16.29
C ARG A 289 -15.09 1.40 -15.99
N PRO A 290 -14.02 1.38 -16.82
CA PRO A 290 -12.90 2.31 -16.66
C PRO A 290 -13.34 3.73 -16.98
N THR A 291 -13.10 4.67 -16.06
CA THR A 291 -13.24 6.10 -16.33
C THR A 291 -11.84 6.74 -16.43
N LYS A 292 -11.72 7.83 -17.21
CA LYS A 292 -10.45 8.56 -17.33
C LYS A 292 -9.95 9.03 -15.97
N PHE A 293 -10.86 9.44 -15.09
CA PHE A 293 -10.54 9.88 -13.74
C PHE A 293 -9.94 8.75 -12.89
N VAL A 294 -10.57 7.57 -12.84
CA VAL A 294 -10.07 6.43 -12.05
C VAL A 294 -8.72 5.95 -12.56
N LEU A 295 -8.56 5.87 -13.88
CA LEU A 295 -7.27 5.49 -14.47
C LEU A 295 -6.16 6.50 -14.13
N TYR A 296 -6.48 7.80 -14.21
CA TYR A 296 -5.56 8.86 -13.84
C TYR A 296 -5.18 8.79 -12.35
N MET A 297 -6.15 8.77 -11.43
CA MET A 297 -5.92 8.71 -9.99
C MET A 297 -5.13 7.45 -9.57
N SER A 298 -5.45 6.30 -10.15
CA SER A 298 -4.71 5.07 -9.89
C SER A 298 -3.26 5.14 -10.38
N ASN A 299 -3.00 5.82 -11.51
CA ASN A 299 -1.63 5.97 -12.02
C ASN A 299 -0.77 6.87 -11.14
N ILE A 300 -1.34 7.95 -10.57
CA ILE A 300 -0.62 8.87 -9.68
C ILE A 300 -0.66 8.46 -8.20
N SER A 301 -1.35 7.36 -7.84
CA SER A 301 -1.56 6.96 -6.44
C SER A 301 -0.26 6.73 -5.67
N PHE A 302 0.77 6.20 -6.32
CA PHE A 302 2.10 6.04 -5.71
C PHE A 302 2.77 7.40 -5.47
N SER A 303 2.66 8.32 -6.41
CA SER A 303 3.14 9.69 -6.24
C SER A 303 2.35 10.44 -5.16
N ILE A 304 1.02 10.20 -5.02
CA ILE A 304 0.21 10.74 -3.92
C ILE A 304 0.74 10.22 -2.57
N PHE A 305 1.03 8.93 -2.47
CA PHE A 305 1.59 8.34 -1.26
C PHE A 305 2.94 8.99 -0.89
N LEU A 306 3.84 9.17 -1.85
CA LEU A 306 5.15 9.78 -1.62
C LEU A 306 5.13 11.30 -1.46
N SER A 307 4.08 12.00 -1.89
CA SER A 307 3.99 13.46 -1.74
C SER A 307 3.74 13.92 -0.30
N GLN A 308 3.50 13.01 0.63
CA GLN A 308 3.10 13.30 2.00
C GLN A 308 4.32 13.40 2.93
N LEU A 309 5.28 14.22 2.56
CA LEU A 309 6.46 14.53 3.35
C LEU A 309 6.14 15.50 4.49
N ILE A 310 6.86 15.41 5.60
CA ILE A 310 6.69 16.34 6.73
C ILE A 310 6.92 17.79 6.27
N VAL A 311 7.90 18.05 5.40
CA VAL A 311 8.15 19.40 4.85
C VAL A 311 6.94 19.97 4.10
N VAL A 312 6.15 19.13 3.44
CA VAL A 312 4.92 19.56 2.77
C VAL A 312 3.88 20.04 3.77
N TRP A 313 3.74 19.34 4.90
CA TRP A 313 2.82 19.74 5.98
C TRP A 313 3.24 21.05 6.64
N TYR A 314 4.53 21.28 6.88
CA TYR A 314 5.03 22.58 7.34
C TYR A 314 4.82 23.68 6.30
N GLY A 315 5.04 23.39 5.02
CA GLY A 315 4.76 24.31 3.92
C GLY A 315 3.28 24.72 3.86
N VAL A 316 2.36 23.77 4.01
CA VAL A 316 0.91 24.05 4.11
C VAL A 316 0.59 24.93 5.32
N LYS A 317 1.17 24.63 6.49
CA LYS A 317 0.99 25.47 7.69
C LYS A 317 1.47 26.90 7.45
N TYR A 318 2.63 27.07 6.81
CA TYR A 318 3.16 28.38 6.45
C TYR A 318 2.22 29.15 5.51
N ILE A 319 1.71 28.48 4.47
CA ILE A 319 0.72 29.08 3.53
C ILE A 319 -0.53 29.52 4.27
N LEU A 320 -1.07 28.69 5.17
CA LEU A 320 -2.27 29.01 5.95
C LEU A 320 -2.04 30.20 6.87
N SER A 321 -0.89 30.26 7.54
CA SER A 321 -0.50 31.39 8.37
C SER A 321 -0.39 32.68 7.58
N TYR A 322 0.17 32.64 6.38
CA TYR A 322 0.28 33.79 5.47
C TYR A 322 -1.09 34.31 4.98
N ILE A 323 -2.02 33.39 4.69
CA ILE A 323 -3.39 33.73 4.29
C ILE A 323 -4.23 34.24 5.48
N GLY A 324 -3.78 34.02 6.71
CA GLY A 324 -4.52 34.39 7.92
C GLY A 324 -5.79 33.56 8.14
N CYS A 325 -5.85 32.34 7.61
CA CYS A 325 -7.01 31.47 7.71
C CYS A 325 -6.63 30.13 8.33
N ASP A 326 -7.19 29.83 9.50
CA ASP A 326 -6.93 28.58 10.25
C ASP A 326 -8.20 27.70 10.37
N SER A 327 -9.17 27.88 9.47
CA SER A 327 -10.36 27.03 9.50
C SER A 327 -10.02 25.59 9.11
N ASN A 328 -10.68 24.62 9.76
CA ASN A 328 -10.45 23.20 9.48
C ASN A 328 -10.69 22.83 8.01
N ILE A 329 -11.72 23.40 7.38
CA ILE A 329 -12.04 23.18 5.96
C ILE A 329 -10.89 23.70 5.09
N THR A 330 -10.37 24.90 5.39
CA THR A 330 -9.24 25.48 4.66
C THR A 330 -7.98 24.61 4.79
N LYS A 331 -7.68 24.11 6.00
CA LYS A 331 -6.57 23.16 6.22
C LYS A 331 -6.68 21.95 5.30
N ILE A 332 -7.86 21.32 5.24
CA ILE A 332 -8.10 20.13 4.42
C ILE A 332 -7.95 20.47 2.92
N LEU A 333 -8.56 21.55 2.46
CA LEU A 333 -8.53 21.92 1.05
C LEU A 333 -7.13 22.31 0.57
N VAL A 334 -6.41 23.14 1.35
CA VAL A 334 -5.05 23.56 0.99
C VAL A 334 -4.09 22.38 1.03
N SER A 335 -4.16 21.51 2.06
CA SER A 335 -3.32 20.32 2.11
C SER A 335 -3.60 19.37 0.95
N ALA A 336 -4.87 19.16 0.59
CA ALA A 336 -5.23 18.37 -0.57
C ALA A 336 -4.68 18.97 -1.87
N ALA A 337 -4.82 20.28 -2.06
CA ALA A 337 -4.33 20.98 -3.26
C ALA A 337 -2.79 20.88 -3.37
N VAL A 338 -2.06 21.13 -2.28
CA VAL A 338 -0.59 21.08 -2.26
C VAL A 338 -0.09 19.65 -2.48
N CYS A 339 -0.59 18.67 -1.71
CA CYS A 339 -0.16 17.28 -1.86
C CYS A 339 -0.50 16.72 -3.24
N PHE A 340 -1.69 17.03 -3.78
CA PHE A 340 -2.09 16.61 -5.11
C PHE A 340 -1.29 17.30 -6.21
N GLY A 341 -1.01 18.60 -6.07
CA GLY A 341 -0.14 19.34 -6.99
C GLY A 341 1.27 18.77 -7.02
N PHE A 342 1.84 18.49 -5.84
CA PHE A 342 3.17 17.89 -5.72
C PHE A 342 3.21 16.45 -6.26
N ALA A 343 2.18 15.65 -6.02
CA ALA A 343 2.06 14.31 -6.60
C ALA A 343 2.03 14.33 -8.13
N ASN A 344 1.34 15.30 -8.73
CA ASN A 344 1.34 15.49 -10.17
C ASN A 344 2.73 15.90 -10.70
N PHE A 345 3.41 16.81 -10.01
CA PHE A 345 4.79 17.16 -10.35
C PHE A 345 5.70 15.93 -10.32
N LEU A 346 5.68 15.16 -9.24
CA LEU A 346 6.47 13.93 -9.11
C LEU A 346 6.15 12.94 -10.25
N HIS A 347 4.87 12.73 -10.56
CA HIS A 347 4.45 11.79 -11.60
C HIS A 347 4.88 12.21 -12.99
N PHE A 348 4.55 13.45 -13.39
CA PHE A 348 4.75 13.90 -14.78
C PHE A 348 6.17 14.34 -15.07
N CYS A 349 6.85 14.95 -14.10
CA CYS A 349 8.21 15.47 -14.30
C CYS A 349 9.32 14.45 -13.97
N ILE A 350 9.04 13.45 -13.13
CA ILE A 350 10.06 12.51 -12.64
C ILE A 350 9.70 11.06 -13.01
N GLU A 351 8.62 10.51 -12.45
CA GLU A 351 8.29 9.09 -12.57
C GLU A 351 8.10 8.65 -14.02
N LYS A 352 7.23 9.32 -14.74
CA LYS A 352 6.86 8.98 -16.12
C LYS A 352 8.02 9.10 -17.10
N PRO A 353 8.81 10.21 -17.14
CA PRO A 353 9.98 10.34 -18.01
C PRO A 353 11.06 9.32 -17.68
N ALA A 354 11.43 9.18 -16.39
CA ALA A 354 12.45 8.24 -15.95
C ALA A 354 12.06 6.78 -16.30
N THR A 355 10.83 6.39 -15.98
CA THR A 355 10.32 5.05 -16.29
C THR A 355 10.33 4.77 -17.80
N LYS A 356 9.93 5.74 -18.62
CA LYS A 356 9.95 5.61 -20.08
C LYS A 356 11.37 5.40 -20.60
N TYR A 357 12.30 6.27 -20.19
CA TYR A 357 13.72 6.19 -20.59
C TYR A 357 14.36 4.86 -20.17
N LEU A 358 14.21 4.48 -18.91
CA LEU A 358 14.83 3.26 -18.39
C LEU A 358 14.24 1.98 -19.01
N LYS A 359 12.92 1.94 -19.29
CA LYS A 359 12.30 0.82 -19.99
C LYS A 359 12.83 0.67 -21.42
N GLN A 360 13.00 1.77 -22.15
CA GLN A 360 13.59 1.74 -23.49
C GLN A 360 15.02 1.22 -23.45
N LYS A 361 15.80 1.60 -22.44
CA LYS A 361 17.22 1.22 -22.31
C LYS A 361 17.43 -0.23 -21.86
N PHE A 362 16.60 -0.75 -20.94
CA PHE A 362 16.88 -2.01 -20.25
C PHE A 362 15.85 -3.13 -20.47
N VAL A 363 14.66 -2.82 -20.99
CA VAL A 363 13.59 -3.82 -21.18
C VAL A 363 13.31 -4.10 -22.66
N ASN A 364 13.39 -3.08 -23.51
CA ASN A 364 13.04 -3.18 -24.93
C ASN A 364 14.27 -3.40 -25.84
N LYS A 365 15.41 -3.69 -25.23
CA LYS A 365 16.58 -4.27 -25.94
C LYS A 365 16.47 -5.79 -25.88
#